data_f6495e7ea894d82efb597026092cf7b5
#
_entry.id   f6495e7ea894d82efb597026092cf7b5
#
_cell.length_a   1.000
_cell.length_b   1.000
_cell.length_c   1.000
_cell.angle_alpha   90.00
_cell.angle_beta   90.00
_cell.angle_gamma   90.00
#
_symmetry.space_group_name_H-M   'P 1'
#
loop_
_entity.id
_entity.type
_entity.pdbx_description
1 polymer ?
#
loop_
_entity_poly.entity_id
_entity_poly.type
_entity_poly.pdbx_seq_one_letter_code
_entity_poly.pdbx_strand_id
1 'polypeptide(L)'
;MKKLILTALFATGVVAGIEAAPTDSVTQADLQAIIQRLNKLEAENKAQAKKIAELEGKNKELVAKQSATEKKVETVAVAKSEDSGKIATDKDTEVSESGRIYTAKGRKYYLADATAKIFEPLSESGLRITPYGYLVFEGVYSTRPLDCDWSADFVKPRKGKTNNTTLSMQDSILGVQFDTPEAVGGWTFTGRAEFDLAGGDQNSYDFHWRHLYVNAEHESGWSILFGQTWHLWKMVTPSEIDGAWMENAGHPYRRSPQLRVTKKWDWEDSSLEARVGIVKGGPGMGGDRDDDGVQDNSASTWALVEGALVYDRDAPWQDKNDGLQDGRWLLGIGGQYGNDRSHRYTETGFDGQEDEYKSMMGMIAASVPIWHFTLKGQFYAGQNLGGVQAGCGQRVSYNTFGGRGNEVRTIGGFIDLGYKLNDTWSFAAGWGCDDPIDSDVEGSLAGVDGILYNDRFYIDAFYQITSNFKLGLEYARLMTSYAEASGRAGGDYDADRVQFSAYYDF
;
A
#
# COMPACT_ATOMS: atom_id res chain seq x y z
N MET A 1 30.83 29.33 -19.76
CA MET A 1 30.54 28.47 -18.61
C MET A 1 31.20 27.09 -18.60
N LYS A 2 31.70 26.57 -19.74
CA LYS A 2 32.38 25.23 -19.80
C LYS A 2 33.81 25.19 -19.22
N LYS A 3 34.46 26.30 -18.92
CA LYS A 3 35.80 26.33 -18.30
C LYS A 3 35.83 26.48 -16.78
N LEU A 4 34.69 26.71 -16.13
CA LEU A 4 34.62 26.90 -14.67
C LEU A 4 34.33 25.59 -13.89
N ILE A 5 33.84 24.55 -14.54
CA ILE A 5 33.49 23.26 -13.87
C ILE A 5 34.70 22.33 -13.75
N LEU A 6 35.70 22.49 -14.63
CA LEU A 6 36.89 21.64 -14.57
C LEU A 6 37.94 22.15 -13.55
N THR A 7 37.83 23.38 -13.07
CA THR A 7 38.77 23.97 -12.10
C THR A 7 38.30 23.83 -10.64
N ALA A 8 37.05 23.52 -10.42
CA ALA A 8 36.48 23.32 -9.07
C ALA A 8 36.72 21.93 -8.50
N LEU A 9 37.12 20.96 -9.30
CA LEU A 9 37.39 19.57 -8.87
C LEU A 9 38.86 19.35 -8.44
N PHE A 10 39.74 20.37 -8.61
CA PHE A 10 41.15 20.26 -8.22
C PHE A 10 41.55 21.09 -6.99
N ALA A 11 40.64 21.76 -6.33
CA ALA A 11 40.98 22.76 -5.30
C ALA A 11 40.48 22.38 -3.87
N THR A 12 40.03 21.17 -3.61
CA THR A 12 39.82 20.71 -2.23
C THR A 12 40.66 19.45 -1.95
N GLY A 13 41.96 19.68 -1.77
CA GLY A 13 42.84 18.70 -1.16
C GLY A 13 42.49 18.52 0.29
N VAL A 14 41.90 17.40 0.65
CA VAL A 14 41.96 16.86 2.01
C VAL A 14 42.93 15.70 2.00
N VAL A 15 44.15 15.98 2.45
CA VAL A 15 45.14 14.99 2.83
C VAL A 15 44.72 14.44 4.18
N ALA A 16 44.28 13.21 4.25
CA ALA A 16 44.36 12.37 5.46
C ALA A 16 44.35 10.90 5.05
N GLY A 17 45.51 10.30 5.19
CA GLY A 17 45.81 8.89 5.48
C GLY A 17 44.95 7.83 4.82
N ILE A 18 45.33 7.39 3.59
CA ILE A 18 44.91 6.09 3.06
C ILE A 18 46.19 5.32 2.74
N GLU A 19 46.39 4.20 3.46
CA GLU A 19 47.36 3.19 3.07
C GLU A 19 47.09 2.71 1.66
N ALA A 20 48.14 2.63 0.87
CA ALA A 20 48.06 2.31 -0.57
C ALA A 20 47.56 0.89 -0.80
N ALA A 21 46.34 0.77 -1.33
CA ALA A 21 45.95 -0.42 -2.09
C ALA A 21 46.67 -0.42 -3.46
N PRO A 22 46.96 -1.57 -4.05
CA PRO A 22 47.71 -1.65 -5.32
C PRO A 22 46.95 -0.94 -6.43
N THR A 23 47.66 0.01 -7.06
CA THR A 23 47.16 0.75 -8.22
C THR A 23 47.09 -0.18 -9.42
N ASP A 24 45.92 -0.73 -9.72
CA ASP A 24 45.62 -1.23 -11.05
C ASP A 24 45.67 -0.03 -12.01
N SER A 25 46.64 -0.04 -12.89
CA SER A 25 46.86 1.00 -13.87
C SER A 25 45.69 1.03 -14.86
N VAL A 26 44.87 2.11 -14.80
CA VAL A 26 43.83 2.39 -15.78
C VAL A 26 44.45 2.27 -17.17
N THR A 27 43.99 1.29 -17.97
CA THR A 27 44.52 1.05 -19.27
C THR A 27 44.05 2.09 -20.29
N GLN A 28 44.79 2.24 -21.39
CA GLN A 28 44.39 3.14 -22.47
C GLN A 28 43.06 2.70 -23.12
N ALA A 29 42.70 1.42 -23.00
CA ALA A 29 41.42 0.86 -23.43
C ALA A 29 40.26 1.35 -22.53
N ASP A 30 40.47 1.40 -21.19
CA ASP A 30 39.46 1.89 -20.26
C ASP A 30 39.16 3.39 -20.47
N LEU A 31 40.19 4.18 -20.75
CA LEU A 31 40.01 5.59 -21.11
C LEU A 31 39.21 5.77 -22.41
N GLN A 32 39.47 4.94 -23.43
CA GLN A 32 38.71 4.99 -24.67
C GLN A 32 37.25 4.55 -24.48
N ALA A 33 36.99 3.54 -23.67
CA ALA A 33 35.62 3.11 -23.34
C ALA A 33 34.84 4.21 -22.60
N ILE A 34 35.47 4.91 -21.64
CA ILE A 34 34.88 6.04 -20.94
C ILE A 34 34.57 7.20 -21.91
N ILE A 35 35.48 7.51 -22.82
CA ILE A 35 35.28 8.58 -23.83
C ILE A 35 34.11 8.23 -24.75
N GLN A 36 34.00 6.96 -25.19
CA GLN A 36 32.87 6.50 -26.02
C GLN A 36 31.54 6.62 -25.25
N ARG A 37 31.53 6.24 -23.99
CA ARG A 37 30.33 6.33 -23.15
C ARG A 37 29.91 7.78 -22.89
N LEU A 38 30.86 8.69 -22.66
CA LEU A 38 30.61 10.12 -22.55
C LEU A 38 30.02 10.71 -23.83
N ASN A 39 30.58 10.38 -25.00
CA ASN A 39 30.07 10.83 -26.29
C ASN A 39 28.64 10.31 -26.55
N LYS A 40 28.34 9.06 -26.17
CA LYS A 40 26.99 8.50 -26.26
C LYS A 40 26.01 9.26 -25.36
N LEU A 41 26.36 9.49 -24.09
CA LEU A 41 25.55 10.26 -23.15
C LEU A 41 25.33 11.72 -23.58
N GLU A 42 26.34 12.36 -24.17
CA GLU A 42 26.16 13.72 -24.74
C GLU A 42 25.16 13.70 -25.92
N ALA A 43 25.18 12.68 -26.78
CA ALA A 43 24.23 12.54 -27.87
C ALA A 43 22.80 12.30 -27.36
N GLU A 44 22.64 11.43 -26.37
CA GLU A 44 21.35 11.17 -25.71
C GLU A 44 20.79 12.40 -25.03
N ASN A 45 21.60 13.12 -24.27
CA ASN A 45 21.20 14.39 -23.62
C ASN A 45 20.76 15.44 -24.65
N LYS A 46 21.43 15.51 -25.79
CA LYS A 46 21.06 16.43 -26.87
C LYS A 46 19.72 16.03 -27.51
N ALA A 47 19.46 14.72 -27.64
CA ALA A 47 18.19 14.21 -28.15
C ALA A 47 17.06 14.47 -27.17
N GLN A 48 17.28 14.26 -25.87
CA GLN A 48 16.32 14.57 -24.80
C GLN A 48 16.00 16.07 -24.73
N ALA A 49 17.00 16.93 -24.80
CA ALA A 49 16.80 18.38 -24.82
C ALA A 49 15.94 18.84 -26.00
N LYS A 50 16.10 18.21 -27.18
CA LYS A 50 15.26 18.49 -28.34
C LYS A 50 13.81 18.03 -28.10
N LYS A 51 13.61 16.87 -27.49
CA LYS A 51 12.29 16.34 -27.17
C LYS A 51 11.56 17.20 -26.11
N ILE A 52 12.29 17.71 -25.12
CA ILE A 52 11.76 18.64 -24.12
C ILE A 52 11.29 19.93 -24.80
N ALA A 53 12.10 20.53 -25.68
CA ALA A 53 11.70 21.74 -26.39
C ALA A 53 10.46 21.53 -27.29
N GLU A 54 10.31 20.35 -27.91
CA GLU A 54 9.10 20.00 -28.68
C GLU A 54 7.88 19.87 -27.79
N LEU A 55 8.01 19.22 -26.62
CA LEU A 55 6.93 19.05 -25.65
C LEU A 55 6.50 20.40 -25.03
N GLU A 56 7.44 21.28 -24.73
CA GLU A 56 7.16 22.64 -24.26
C GLU A 56 6.38 23.45 -25.31
N GLY A 57 6.73 23.29 -26.58
CA GLY A 57 5.99 23.87 -27.70
C GLY A 57 4.54 23.39 -27.77
N LYS A 58 4.33 22.08 -27.69
CA LYS A 58 2.99 21.47 -27.67
C LYS A 58 2.18 21.90 -26.45
N ASN A 59 2.83 22.00 -25.29
CA ASN A 59 2.16 22.45 -24.06
C ASN A 59 1.70 23.90 -24.15
N LYS A 60 2.52 24.80 -24.70
CA LYS A 60 2.10 26.18 -24.98
C LYS A 60 0.91 26.27 -25.95
N GLU A 61 0.88 25.42 -26.98
CA GLU A 61 -0.25 25.36 -27.90
C GLU A 61 -1.54 24.85 -27.23
N LEU A 62 -1.42 23.84 -26.37
CA LEU A 62 -2.54 23.30 -25.59
C LEU A 62 -3.09 24.33 -24.61
N VAL A 63 -2.25 25.03 -23.88
CA VAL A 63 -2.63 26.11 -22.96
C VAL A 63 -3.34 27.25 -23.73
N ALA A 64 -2.86 27.60 -24.92
CA ALA A 64 -3.51 28.63 -25.75
C ALA A 64 -4.90 28.14 -26.26
N LYS A 65 -5.06 26.87 -26.61
CA LYS A 65 -6.35 26.28 -26.98
C LYS A 65 -7.30 26.21 -25.79
N GLN A 66 -6.80 25.88 -24.61
CA GLN A 66 -7.60 25.85 -23.40
C GLN A 66 -8.14 27.23 -23.03
N SER A 67 -7.30 28.27 -23.05
CA SER A 67 -7.74 29.65 -22.79
C SER A 67 -8.70 30.19 -23.85
N ALA A 68 -8.57 29.78 -25.11
CA ALA A 68 -9.55 30.09 -26.14
C ALA A 68 -10.90 29.40 -25.95
N THR A 69 -10.88 28.15 -25.39
CA THR A 69 -12.08 27.39 -25.06
C THR A 69 -12.77 27.97 -23.82
N GLU A 70 -12.01 28.35 -22.81
CA GLU A 70 -12.51 29.02 -21.59
C GLU A 70 -13.24 30.34 -21.93
N LYS A 71 -12.67 31.17 -22.81
CA LYS A 71 -13.35 32.38 -23.29
C LYS A 71 -14.64 32.09 -24.06
N LYS A 72 -14.70 30.99 -24.83
CA LYS A 72 -15.93 30.59 -25.51
C LYS A 72 -16.98 30.08 -24.53
N VAL A 73 -16.58 29.34 -23.50
CA VAL A 73 -17.48 28.86 -22.43
C VAL A 73 -18.04 30.03 -21.64
N GLU A 74 -17.22 31.02 -21.30
CA GLU A 74 -17.66 32.25 -20.60
C GLU A 74 -18.68 33.04 -21.41
N THR A 75 -18.48 33.15 -22.75
CA THR A 75 -19.43 33.83 -23.64
C THR A 75 -20.76 33.07 -23.76
N VAL A 76 -20.75 31.75 -23.72
CA VAL A 76 -21.96 30.90 -23.75
C VAL A 76 -22.69 30.92 -22.41
N ALA A 77 -21.97 31.01 -21.29
CA ALA A 77 -22.54 31.07 -19.94
C ALA A 77 -23.32 32.39 -19.74
N VAL A 78 -22.82 33.51 -20.24
CA VAL A 78 -23.49 34.81 -20.15
C VAL A 78 -24.80 34.83 -21.01
N ALA A 79 -24.82 34.12 -22.15
CA ALA A 79 -26.02 34.04 -23.01
C ALA A 79 -27.14 33.09 -22.47
N LYS A 80 -26.81 32.16 -21.54
CA LYS A 80 -27.76 31.22 -20.96
C LYS A 80 -28.37 31.66 -19.63
N SER A 81 -27.89 32.70 -19.02
CA SER A 81 -28.37 33.19 -17.71
C SER A 81 -29.70 33.97 -17.77
N GLU A 82 -30.22 34.24 -18.97
CA GLU A 82 -31.47 35.00 -19.15
C GLU A 82 -32.74 34.13 -19.31
N ASP A 83 -32.60 32.78 -19.38
CA ASP A 83 -33.79 31.93 -19.67
C ASP A 83 -33.78 30.64 -18.80
N SER A 84 -33.94 30.75 -17.48
CA SER A 84 -34.20 29.58 -16.63
C SER A 84 -35.30 29.83 -15.62
N GLY A 85 -36.50 29.39 -16.00
CA GLY A 85 -37.64 29.25 -15.12
C GLY A 85 -37.51 28.06 -14.15
N LYS A 86 -37.89 28.32 -12.93
CA LYS A 86 -38.29 27.49 -11.79
C LYS A 86 -38.04 25.98 -11.86
N ILE A 87 -37.10 25.49 -11.07
CA ILE A 87 -36.96 24.09 -10.69
C ILE A 87 -37.56 23.91 -9.28
N ALA A 88 -38.36 22.86 -9.10
CA ALA A 88 -38.97 22.48 -7.85
C ALA A 88 -37.89 22.06 -6.82
N THR A 89 -37.94 22.63 -5.61
CA THR A 89 -37.03 22.33 -4.51
C THR A 89 -37.55 21.14 -3.73
N ASP A 90 -36.75 20.07 -3.66
CA ASP A 90 -36.92 19.00 -2.67
C ASP A 90 -36.46 19.50 -1.28
N LYS A 91 -37.20 19.12 -0.23
CA LYS A 91 -37.17 19.76 1.08
C LYS A 91 -35.91 19.60 1.91
N ASP A 92 -34.89 18.90 1.41
CA ASP A 92 -33.69 18.57 2.20
C ASP A 92 -32.37 19.21 1.69
N THR A 93 -32.46 20.23 0.81
CA THR A 93 -31.28 20.89 0.24
C THR A 93 -31.23 22.36 0.65
N GLU A 94 -30.37 22.74 1.57
CA GLU A 94 -30.04 24.15 1.85
C GLU A 94 -29.00 24.63 0.82
N VAL A 95 -29.35 25.65 0.05
CA VAL A 95 -28.46 26.31 -0.90
C VAL A 95 -27.89 27.58 -0.23
N SER A 96 -26.58 27.66 -0.06
CA SER A 96 -25.90 28.89 0.35
C SER A 96 -25.48 29.71 -0.86
N GLU A 97 -25.37 31.05 -0.72
CA GLU A 97 -24.94 31.96 -1.79
C GLU A 97 -23.51 31.71 -2.31
N SER A 98 -22.74 30.84 -1.66
CA SER A 98 -21.33 30.53 -1.98
C SER A 98 -21.08 29.16 -2.62
N GLY A 99 -22.10 28.38 -2.96
CA GLY A 99 -21.96 27.06 -3.61
C GLY A 99 -23.01 26.03 -3.15
N ARG A 100 -23.20 24.99 -3.97
CA ARG A 100 -24.14 23.90 -3.66
C ARG A 100 -23.56 22.95 -2.62
N ILE A 101 -24.32 22.63 -1.59
CA ILE A 101 -23.95 21.68 -0.54
C ILE A 101 -24.58 20.33 -0.88
N TYR A 102 -23.76 19.30 -0.99
CA TYR A 102 -24.22 17.92 -1.16
C TYR A 102 -24.04 17.16 0.15
N THR A 103 -25.07 16.45 0.56
CA THR A 103 -25.04 15.63 1.78
C THR A 103 -25.08 14.15 1.40
N ALA A 104 -24.01 13.41 1.65
CA ALA A 104 -23.97 11.97 1.52
C ALA A 104 -23.52 11.35 2.84
N LYS A 105 -24.33 10.43 3.41
CA LYS A 105 -24.04 9.75 4.69
C LYS A 105 -23.67 10.70 5.85
N GLY A 106 -24.38 11.84 5.97
CA GLY A 106 -24.15 12.81 7.06
C GLY A 106 -22.91 13.70 6.93
N ARG A 107 -22.16 13.64 5.83
CA ARG A 107 -21.05 14.56 5.53
C ARG A 107 -21.51 15.64 4.56
N LYS A 108 -21.13 16.89 4.83
CA LYS A 108 -21.38 18.04 3.95
C LYS A 108 -20.17 18.29 3.08
N TYR A 109 -20.35 18.29 1.77
CA TYR A 109 -19.29 18.59 0.80
C TYR A 109 -19.58 19.94 0.13
N TYR A 110 -18.58 20.80 0.07
CA TYR A 110 -18.65 22.06 -0.66
C TYR A 110 -17.95 21.85 -2.03
N LEU A 111 -18.73 21.88 -3.09
CA LEU A 111 -18.20 21.90 -4.45
C LEU A 111 -18.35 23.31 -5.00
N ALA A 112 -17.27 23.90 -5.53
CA ALA A 112 -17.37 25.14 -6.28
C ALA A 112 -18.26 24.94 -7.52
N ASP A 113 -19.03 25.95 -7.91
CA ASP A 113 -20.01 25.88 -9.01
C ASP A 113 -19.46 25.27 -10.32
N ALA A 114 -18.18 25.48 -10.63
CA ALA A 114 -17.53 24.88 -11.78
C ALA A 114 -17.45 23.36 -11.72
N THR A 115 -17.22 22.79 -10.52
CA THR A 115 -17.13 21.35 -10.29
C THR A 115 -18.51 20.70 -10.30
N ALA A 116 -19.54 21.39 -9.75
CA ALA A 116 -20.92 20.94 -9.79
C ALA A 116 -21.42 20.74 -11.23
N LYS A 117 -21.08 21.65 -12.15
CA LYS A 117 -21.46 21.57 -13.56
C LYS A 117 -20.81 20.40 -14.33
N ILE A 118 -19.64 19.94 -13.91
CA ILE A 118 -18.97 18.77 -14.51
C ILE A 118 -19.70 17.48 -14.12
N PHE A 119 -20.24 17.41 -12.89
CA PHE A 119 -20.92 16.23 -12.37
C PHE A 119 -22.45 16.22 -12.59
N GLU A 120 -23.04 17.34 -12.98
CA GLU A 120 -24.48 17.47 -13.27
C GLU A 120 -24.98 16.44 -14.30
N PRO A 121 -24.30 16.22 -15.46
CA PRO A 121 -24.71 15.17 -16.42
C PRO A 121 -24.62 13.76 -15.86
N LEU A 122 -23.71 13.51 -14.90
CA LEU A 122 -23.53 12.22 -14.26
C LEU A 122 -24.62 11.97 -13.20
N SER A 123 -25.10 13.01 -12.52
CA SER A 123 -26.21 12.92 -11.57
C SER A 123 -27.55 12.68 -12.27
N GLU A 124 -27.75 13.19 -13.47
CA GLU A 124 -28.93 12.91 -14.31
C GLU A 124 -29.01 11.44 -14.77
N SER A 125 -27.85 10.75 -14.86
CA SER A 125 -27.78 9.32 -15.17
C SER A 125 -28.05 8.41 -13.96
N GLY A 126 -28.33 8.97 -12.77
CA GLY A 126 -28.47 8.22 -11.53
C GLY A 126 -27.14 7.78 -10.90
N LEU A 127 -26.00 8.12 -11.51
CA LEU A 127 -24.68 7.81 -10.95
C LEU A 127 -24.31 8.82 -9.84
N ARG A 128 -24.07 8.33 -8.63
CA ARG A 128 -23.55 9.13 -7.53
C ARG A 128 -22.04 9.00 -7.44
N ILE A 129 -21.33 10.12 -7.40
CA ILE A 129 -19.86 10.19 -7.26
C ILE A 129 -19.56 10.87 -5.93
N THR A 130 -18.79 10.17 -5.07
CA THR A 130 -18.42 10.68 -3.74
C THR A 130 -16.90 10.69 -3.63
N PRO A 131 -16.25 11.86 -3.72
CA PRO A 131 -14.84 12.01 -3.35
C PRO A 131 -14.65 11.74 -1.86
N TYR A 132 -13.54 11.15 -1.48
CA TYR A 132 -13.17 10.92 -0.08
C TYR A 132 -11.66 10.79 0.04
N GLY A 133 -11.15 10.90 1.23
CA GLY A 133 -9.74 10.69 1.50
C GLY A 133 -9.30 11.29 2.82
N TYR A 134 -8.01 11.22 3.05
CA TYR A 134 -7.35 11.97 4.11
C TYR A 134 -5.96 12.38 3.68
N LEU A 135 -5.53 13.52 4.19
CA LEU A 135 -4.14 13.94 4.16
C LEU A 135 -3.52 13.58 5.51
N VAL A 136 -2.34 12.99 5.48
CA VAL A 136 -1.57 12.72 6.69
C VAL A 136 -0.19 13.38 6.59
N PHE A 137 0.22 14.03 7.67
CA PHE A 137 1.60 14.48 7.88
C PHE A 137 2.19 13.64 9.01
N GLU A 138 3.35 13.08 8.77
CA GLU A 138 4.04 12.16 9.66
C GLU A 138 5.43 12.65 9.98
N GLY A 139 5.81 12.57 11.24
CA GLY A 139 7.17 12.76 11.71
C GLY A 139 7.63 11.51 12.44
N VAL A 140 8.66 10.85 11.94
CA VAL A 140 9.15 9.58 12.46
C VAL A 140 10.59 9.72 12.93
N TYR A 141 10.87 9.20 14.11
CA TYR A 141 12.22 9.03 14.67
C TYR A 141 12.47 7.56 14.95
N SER A 142 13.63 7.04 14.58
CA SER A 142 14.08 5.68 14.93
C SER A 142 15.49 5.68 15.49
N THR A 143 15.77 4.78 16.43
CA THR A 143 17.08 4.64 17.07
C THR A 143 18.09 3.87 16.23
N ARG A 144 17.62 3.22 15.14
CA ARG A 144 18.43 2.48 14.16
C ARG A 144 17.86 2.61 12.76
N PRO A 145 18.65 2.38 11.70
CA PRO A 145 18.15 2.33 10.34
C PRO A 145 17.16 1.19 10.17
N LEU A 146 16.02 1.53 9.58
CA LEU A 146 14.96 0.62 9.17
C LEU A 146 15.05 0.38 7.66
N ASP A 147 14.33 -0.57 7.12
CA ASP A 147 14.25 -0.83 5.69
C ASP A 147 13.52 0.29 4.96
N CYS A 148 12.48 0.84 5.58
CA CYS A 148 11.78 2.04 5.16
C CYS A 148 11.65 3.03 6.35
N ASP A 149 11.92 4.31 6.13
CA ASP A 149 11.99 5.29 7.21
C ASP A 149 10.61 5.73 7.71
N TRP A 150 9.58 5.72 6.87
CA TRP A 150 8.23 6.18 7.20
C TRP A 150 7.24 5.01 7.42
N SER A 151 7.47 3.85 6.81
CA SER A 151 6.65 2.64 6.95
C SER A 151 7.59 1.44 7.04
N ALA A 152 7.93 1.01 8.25
CA ALA A 152 9.04 0.10 8.49
C ALA A 152 8.58 -1.33 8.71
N ASP A 153 9.19 -2.28 7.99
CA ASP A 153 9.00 -3.70 8.21
C ASP A 153 10.13 -4.29 9.06
N PHE A 154 11.38 -3.93 8.77
CA PHE A 154 12.55 -4.61 9.32
C PHE A 154 13.60 -3.65 9.89
N VAL A 155 14.30 -4.11 10.91
CA VAL A 155 15.51 -3.46 11.41
C VAL A 155 16.72 -3.94 10.58
N LYS A 156 17.41 -3.02 9.90
CA LYS A 156 18.56 -3.38 9.05
C LYS A 156 19.76 -3.87 9.87
N PRO A 157 20.46 -4.94 9.44
CA PRO A 157 21.64 -5.48 10.10
C PRO A 157 22.88 -4.61 9.85
N ARG A 158 22.91 -3.39 10.40
CA ARG A 158 24.05 -2.47 10.29
C ARG A 158 24.85 -2.40 11.59
N LYS A 159 26.18 -2.38 11.46
CA LYS A 159 27.08 -2.10 12.59
C LYS A 159 26.96 -0.62 12.96
N GLY A 160 26.74 -0.33 14.25
CA GLY A 160 26.62 1.02 14.79
C GLY A 160 25.18 1.48 14.97
N LYS A 161 24.97 2.36 15.96
CA LYS A 161 23.67 3.01 16.20
C LYS A 161 23.67 4.33 15.44
N THR A 162 22.89 4.39 14.37
CA THR A 162 22.62 5.63 13.64
C THR A 162 21.12 5.86 13.73
N ASN A 163 20.72 6.84 14.54
CA ASN A 163 19.33 7.29 14.57
C ASN A 163 18.97 7.95 13.24
N ASN A 164 17.69 7.88 12.90
CA ASN A 164 17.14 8.51 11.74
C ASN A 164 15.89 9.32 12.09
N THR A 165 15.64 10.38 11.32
CA THR A 165 14.40 11.17 11.41
C THR A 165 13.91 11.46 10.01
N THR A 166 12.63 11.21 9.74
CA THR A 166 12.00 11.52 8.46
C THR A 166 10.69 12.26 8.66
N LEU A 167 10.28 12.98 7.63
CA LEU A 167 8.95 13.59 7.51
C LEU A 167 8.32 13.05 6.23
N SER A 168 7.06 12.61 6.30
CA SER A 168 6.36 12.01 5.17
C SER A 168 4.91 12.48 5.07
N MET A 169 4.36 12.38 3.86
CA MET A 169 2.93 12.46 3.55
C MET A 169 2.49 11.30 2.65
N GLN A 170 3.32 10.26 2.52
CA GLN A 170 3.13 9.19 1.54
C GLN A 170 1.89 8.34 1.82
N ASP A 171 1.48 8.23 3.08
CA ASP A 171 0.25 7.54 3.50
C ASP A 171 -1.04 8.34 3.26
N SER A 172 -0.95 9.54 2.67
CA SER A 172 -2.14 10.30 2.28
C SER A 172 -2.94 9.55 1.21
N ILE A 173 -4.25 9.42 1.42
CA ILE A 173 -5.15 8.68 0.53
C ILE A 173 -6.13 9.63 -0.15
N LEU A 174 -6.28 9.46 -1.46
CA LEU A 174 -7.27 10.12 -2.28
C LEU A 174 -8.11 9.07 -3.01
N GLY A 175 -9.42 9.22 -3.01
CA GLY A 175 -10.31 8.26 -3.63
C GLY A 175 -11.62 8.84 -4.10
N VAL A 176 -12.28 8.08 -4.96
CA VAL A 176 -13.62 8.35 -5.45
C VAL A 176 -14.44 7.06 -5.39
N GLN A 177 -15.61 7.14 -4.79
CA GLN A 177 -16.61 6.08 -4.82
C GLN A 177 -17.68 6.39 -5.86
N PHE A 178 -18.13 5.36 -6.56
CA PHE A 178 -19.21 5.41 -7.57
C PHE A 178 -20.34 4.52 -7.10
N ASP A 179 -21.56 5.03 -7.08
CA ASP A 179 -22.76 4.27 -6.70
C ASP A 179 -23.85 4.47 -7.74
N THR A 180 -24.52 3.37 -8.13
CA THR A 180 -25.79 3.43 -8.89
C THR A 180 -26.93 3.15 -7.91
N PRO A 181 -27.70 4.16 -7.49
CA PRO A 181 -28.74 3.98 -6.47
C PRO A 181 -29.94 3.18 -6.96
N GLU A 182 -30.15 3.13 -8.28
CA GLU A 182 -31.27 2.38 -8.87
C GLU A 182 -30.84 0.94 -9.17
N ALA A 183 -31.59 -0.02 -8.61
CA ALA A 183 -31.38 -1.43 -8.89
C ALA A 183 -31.90 -1.80 -10.28
N VAL A 184 -31.09 -2.52 -11.06
CA VAL A 184 -31.49 -3.10 -12.34
C VAL A 184 -31.63 -4.60 -12.17
N GLY A 185 -32.88 -5.11 -12.19
CA GLY A 185 -33.14 -6.54 -11.97
C GLY A 185 -32.66 -7.04 -10.58
N GLY A 186 -32.77 -6.20 -9.54
CA GLY A 186 -32.33 -6.49 -8.18
C GLY A 186 -30.82 -6.29 -7.94
N TRP A 187 -30.05 -5.82 -8.93
CA TRP A 187 -28.62 -5.53 -8.80
C TRP A 187 -28.36 -4.03 -8.61
N THR A 188 -27.53 -3.69 -7.66
CA THR A 188 -26.91 -2.37 -7.50
C THR A 188 -25.43 -2.47 -7.81
N PHE A 189 -24.84 -1.38 -8.29
CA PHE A 189 -23.43 -1.35 -8.67
C PHE A 189 -22.71 -0.28 -7.86
N THR A 190 -21.58 -0.67 -7.27
CA THR A 190 -20.65 0.24 -6.59
C THR A 190 -19.28 0.10 -7.21
N GLY A 191 -18.50 1.16 -7.18
CA GLY A 191 -17.13 1.15 -7.66
C GLY A 191 -16.25 2.04 -6.78
N ARG A 192 -14.95 1.77 -6.77
CA ARG A 192 -13.97 2.56 -6.04
C ARG A 192 -12.72 2.71 -6.87
N ALA A 193 -12.20 3.95 -6.93
CA ALA A 193 -10.86 4.27 -7.39
C ALA A 193 -10.15 4.99 -6.24
N GLU A 194 -9.03 4.45 -5.77
CA GLU A 194 -8.28 4.98 -4.62
C GLU A 194 -6.79 4.79 -4.83
N PHE A 195 -6.02 5.80 -4.48
CA PHE A 195 -4.56 5.76 -4.51
C PHE A 195 -3.97 6.47 -3.28
N ASP A 196 -2.74 6.11 -2.93
CA ASP A 196 -1.87 6.82 -2.01
C ASP A 196 -0.66 7.40 -2.76
N LEU A 197 0.28 8.01 -2.03
CA LEU A 197 1.48 8.62 -2.58
C LEU A 197 2.74 7.76 -2.33
N ALA A 198 2.56 6.47 -2.03
CA ALA A 198 3.63 5.54 -1.67
C ALA A 198 4.16 4.71 -2.87
N GLY A 199 3.90 5.13 -4.12
CA GLY A 199 4.24 4.36 -5.33
C GLY A 199 5.70 4.40 -5.74
N GLY A 200 6.48 5.31 -5.20
CA GLY A 200 7.90 5.46 -5.53
C GLY A 200 8.86 4.94 -4.45
N ASP A 201 10.10 5.37 -4.54
CA ASP A 201 11.07 5.17 -3.47
C ASP A 201 10.79 6.11 -2.27
N GLN A 202 11.59 6.01 -1.21
CA GLN A 202 11.41 6.77 0.04
C GLN A 202 11.37 8.31 -0.14
N ASN A 203 11.82 8.83 -1.26
CA ASN A 203 11.91 10.26 -1.53
C ASN A 203 11.00 10.74 -2.66
N SER A 204 10.17 9.85 -3.21
CA SER A 204 9.21 10.17 -4.27
C SER A 204 7.77 10.03 -3.79
N TYR A 205 6.88 10.82 -4.37
CA TYR A 205 5.45 10.82 -4.07
C TYR A 205 4.69 10.35 -5.31
N ASP A 206 5.02 9.13 -5.78
CA ASP A 206 4.37 8.56 -6.94
C ASP A 206 3.04 7.92 -6.56
N PHE A 207 2.09 7.93 -7.50
CA PHE A 207 0.79 7.33 -7.26
C PHE A 207 0.86 5.81 -7.18
N HIS A 208 0.35 5.27 -6.08
CA HIS A 208 0.17 3.84 -5.89
C HIS A 208 -1.32 3.50 -5.85
N TRP A 209 -1.79 2.71 -6.83
CA TRP A 209 -3.18 2.27 -6.88
C TRP A 209 -3.48 1.27 -5.77
N ARG A 210 -4.38 1.66 -4.88
CA ARG A 210 -4.87 0.85 -3.76
C ARG A 210 -6.09 0.05 -4.17
N HIS A 211 -7.15 0.73 -4.56
CA HIS A 211 -8.41 0.14 -4.98
C HIS A 211 -8.79 0.64 -6.36
N LEU A 212 -9.16 -0.28 -7.23
CA LEU A 212 -9.76 0.01 -8.54
C LEU A 212 -10.66 -1.17 -8.89
N TYR A 213 -11.93 -1.09 -8.51
CA TYR A 213 -12.87 -2.18 -8.71
C TYR A 213 -14.30 -1.71 -8.95
N VAL A 214 -15.10 -2.63 -9.49
CA VAL A 214 -16.56 -2.56 -9.52
C VAL A 214 -17.11 -3.77 -8.78
N ASN A 215 -18.15 -3.56 -7.98
CA ASN A 215 -18.88 -4.58 -7.26
C ASN A 215 -20.36 -4.50 -7.62
N ALA A 216 -20.93 -5.59 -8.09
CA ALA A 216 -22.35 -5.78 -8.34
C ALA A 216 -22.95 -6.54 -7.16
N GLU A 217 -23.97 -5.98 -6.50
CA GLU A 217 -24.64 -6.56 -5.33
C GLU A 217 -26.10 -6.81 -5.66
N HIS A 218 -26.57 -8.03 -5.42
CA HIS A 218 -27.96 -8.43 -5.61
C HIS A 218 -28.71 -8.48 -4.27
N GLU A 219 -29.96 -8.07 -4.25
CA GLU A 219 -30.81 -8.03 -3.05
C GLU A 219 -30.93 -9.37 -2.31
N SER A 220 -30.70 -10.49 -3.00
CA SER A 220 -30.62 -11.82 -2.39
C SER A 220 -29.32 -12.10 -1.64
N GLY A 221 -28.40 -11.15 -1.53
CA GLY A 221 -27.13 -11.28 -0.82
C GLY A 221 -25.97 -11.88 -1.63
N TRP A 222 -26.13 -12.07 -2.95
CA TRP A 222 -24.99 -12.35 -3.83
C TRP A 222 -24.28 -11.08 -4.23
N SER A 223 -22.95 -11.13 -4.33
CA SER A 223 -22.19 -10.07 -4.99
C SER A 223 -21.08 -10.64 -5.86
N ILE A 224 -20.74 -9.87 -6.93
CA ILE A 224 -19.65 -10.17 -7.85
C ILE A 224 -18.78 -8.93 -7.93
N LEU A 225 -17.50 -9.06 -7.55
CA LEU A 225 -16.52 -8.01 -7.63
C LEU A 225 -15.45 -8.36 -8.66
N PHE A 226 -15.09 -7.40 -9.50
CA PHE A 226 -13.93 -7.49 -10.39
C PHE A 226 -13.07 -6.23 -10.28
N GLY A 227 -11.76 -6.40 -10.27
CA GLY A 227 -10.78 -5.32 -10.13
C GLY A 227 -9.83 -5.54 -8.97
N GLN A 228 -9.08 -4.50 -8.61
CA GLN A 228 -8.08 -4.55 -7.54
C GLN A 228 -8.66 -4.12 -6.21
N THR A 229 -8.54 -4.99 -5.20
CA THR A 229 -8.87 -4.68 -3.79
C THR A 229 -8.18 -5.68 -2.87
N TRP A 230 -8.46 -5.61 -1.57
CA TRP A 230 -7.94 -6.54 -0.57
C TRP A 230 -8.20 -8.00 -0.93
N HIS A 231 -7.24 -8.86 -0.64
CA HIS A 231 -7.39 -10.31 -0.69
C HIS A 231 -8.60 -10.77 0.15
N LEU A 232 -9.22 -11.88 -0.24
CA LEU A 232 -10.51 -12.32 0.31
C LEU A 232 -10.42 -12.67 1.79
N TRP A 233 -9.27 -13.12 2.24
CA TRP A 233 -8.99 -13.54 3.60
C TRP A 233 -8.58 -12.40 4.54
N LYS A 234 -8.37 -11.16 4.06
CA LYS A 234 -8.15 -10.02 4.94
C LYS A 234 -9.44 -9.64 5.68
N MET A 235 -9.49 -9.88 6.99
CA MET A 235 -10.69 -9.74 7.81
C MET A 235 -10.55 -8.67 8.90
N VAL A 236 -9.39 -8.57 9.52
CA VAL A 236 -9.10 -7.61 10.60
C VAL A 236 -7.86 -6.78 10.24
N THR A 237 -7.69 -5.63 10.88
CA THR A 237 -6.54 -4.74 10.71
C THR A 237 -6.11 -4.28 12.09
N PRO A 238 -4.82 -4.30 12.44
CA PRO A 238 -4.32 -3.70 13.67
C PRO A 238 -4.64 -2.20 13.71
N SER A 239 -4.63 -1.63 14.90
CA SER A 239 -4.93 -0.22 15.13
C SER A 239 -3.71 0.69 15.00
N GLU A 240 -2.58 0.14 14.58
CA GLU A 240 -1.27 0.80 14.45
C GLU A 240 -1.35 2.09 13.61
N ILE A 241 -0.63 3.12 14.05
CA ILE A 241 -0.49 4.40 13.34
C ILE A 241 0.45 4.24 12.13
N ASP A 242 1.52 3.44 12.26
CA ASP A 242 2.42 3.13 11.15
C ASP A 242 1.66 2.53 9.96
N GLY A 243 1.87 3.09 8.76
CA GLY A 243 1.24 2.64 7.52
C GLY A 243 1.57 1.20 7.13
N ALA A 244 2.59 0.59 7.72
CA ALA A 244 2.92 -0.81 7.55
C ALA A 244 1.90 -1.76 8.19
N TRP A 245 1.13 -1.35 9.20
CA TRP A 245 0.09 -2.15 9.84
C TRP A 245 0.54 -3.57 10.19
N MET A 246 1.73 -3.71 10.82
CA MET A 246 2.38 -4.99 11.13
C MET A 246 2.66 -5.86 9.89
N GLU A 247 2.90 -5.26 8.73
CA GLU A 247 3.40 -5.96 7.55
C GLU A 247 4.66 -6.75 7.91
N ASN A 248 4.76 -8.00 7.45
CA ASN A 248 5.87 -8.90 7.80
C ASN A 248 6.11 -9.08 9.32
N ALA A 249 5.15 -8.70 10.15
CA ALA A 249 5.16 -8.87 11.60
C ALA A 249 3.80 -9.39 12.10
N GLY A 250 3.21 -10.37 11.40
CA GLY A 250 1.99 -11.07 11.79
C GLY A 250 0.71 -10.65 11.09
N HIS A 251 0.73 -9.64 10.24
CA HIS A 251 -0.44 -9.20 9.48
C HIS A 251 -0.19 -9.31 7.97
N PRO A 252 -0.37 -10.49 7.36
CA PRO A 252 -0.38 -10.59 5.91
C PRO A 252 -1.53 -9.77 5.34
N TYR A 253 -1.24 -8.97 4.33
CA TYR A 253 -2.25 -8.27 3.57
C TYR A 253 -1.70 -7.87 2.20
N ARG A 254 -2.58 -7.83 1.22
CA ARG A 254 -2.25 -7.31 -0.10
C ARG A 254 -3.51 -6.88 -0.83
N ARG A 255 -3.36 -6.03 -1.81
CA ARG A 255 -4.37 -5.69 -2.80
C ARG A 255 -3.91 -6.21 -4.15
N SER A 256 -4.78 -6.97 -4.81
CA SER A 256 -4.48 -7.55 -6.13
C SER A 256 -5.72 -7.53 -7.02
N PRO A 257 -5.54 -7.48 -8.35
CA PRO A 257 -6.62 -7.75 -9.30
C PRO A 257 -7.26 -9.11 -9.03
N GLN A 258 -8.59 -9.17 -9.01
CA GLN A 258 -9.33 -10.36 -8.64
C GLN A 258 -10.72 -10.38 -9.27
N LEU A 259 -11.27 -11.58 -9.39
CA LEU A 259 -12.69 -11.84 -9.58
C LEU A 259 -13.18 -12.59 -8.35
N ARG A 260 -14.12 -11.99 -7.61
CA ARG A 260 -14.65 -12.52 -6.36
C ARG A 260 -16.16 -12.71 -6.49
N VAL A 261 -16.63 -13.84 -5.99
CA VAL A 261 -18.05 -14.07 -5.74
C VAL A 261 -18.24 -14.17 -4.24
N THR A 262 -19.23 -13.48 -3.74
CA THR A 262 -19.58 -13.49 -2.31
C THR A 262 -21.05 -13.83 -2.17
N LYS A 263 -21.36 -14.63 -1.15
CA LYS A 263 -22.73 -14.84 -0.69
C LYS A 263 -22.82 -14.43 0.77
N LYS A 264 -23.72 -13.50 1.06
CA LYS A 264 -24.04 -13.06 2.40
C LYS A 264 -25.43 -13.56 2.80
N TRP A 265 -25.55 -14.07 3.99
CA TRP A 265 -26.80 -14.39 4.67
C TRP A 265 -26.90 -13.47 5.89
N ASP A 266 -27.94 -12.66 5.91
CA ASP A 266 -28.24 -11.73 7.00
C ASP A 266 -29.41 -12.28 7.83
N TRP A 267 -29.23 -12.26 9.14
CA TRP A 267 -30.26 -12.51 10.15
C TRP A 267 -30.44 -11.25 11.01
N GLU A 268 -31.37 -11.27 11.93
CA GLU A 268 -31.72 -10.10 12.75
C GLU A 268 -30.50 -9.51 13.51
N ASP A 269 -29.67 -10.36 14.10
CA ASP A 269 -28.53 -9.97 14.95
C ASP A 269 -27.17 -10.45 14.44
N SER A 270 -27.13 -11.12 13.32
CA SER A 270 -25.91 -11.77 12.82
C SER A 270 -25.86 -11.85 11.31
N SER A 271 -24.68 -12.07 10.76
CA SER A 271 -24.51 -12.40 9.32
C SER A 271 -23.40 -13.43 9.12
N LEU A 272 -23.52 -14.17 8.04
CA LEU A 272 -22.47 -15.08 7.54
C LEU A 272 -22.13 -14.68 6.12
N GLU A 273 -20.87 -14.47 5.83
CA GLU A 273 -20.38 -14.15 4.50
C GLU A 273 -19.41 -15.24 4.04
N ALA A 274 -19.69 -15.84 2.87
CA ALA A 274 -18.80 -16.76 2.19
C ALA A 274 -18.23 -16.11 0.94
N ARG A 275 -16.91 -16.05 0.84
CA ARG A 275 -16.15 -15.46 -0.28
C ARG A 275 -15.39 -16.57 -0.99
N VAL A 276 -15.39 -16.54 -2.32
CA VAL A 276 -14.49 -17.33 -3.16
C VAL A 276 -14.06 -16.52 -4.35
N GLY A 277 -12.82 -16.66 -4.78
CA GLY A 277 -12.33 -15.89 -5.93
C GLY A 277 -11.02 -16.40 -6.48
N ILE A 278 -10.71 -15.87 -7.65
CA ILE A 278 -9.40 -15.97 -8.29
C ILE A 278 -8.70 -14.62 -8.18
N VAL A 279 -7.46 -14.63 -7.71
CA VAL A 279 -6.68 -13.44 -7.39
C VAL A 279 -5.35 -13.52 -8.11
N LYS A 280 -4.88 -12.41 -8.69
CA LYS A 280 -3.53 -12.36 -9.26
C LYS A 280 -2.53 -12.71 -8.15
N GLY A 281 -1.69 -13.72 -8.40
CA GLY A 281 -0.58 -14.07 -7.51
C GLY A 281 0.33 -12.87 -7.25
N GLY A 282 1.05 -12.92 -6.14
CA GLY A 282 2.03 -11.89 -5.81
C GLY A 282 3.00 -11.68 -6.96
N PRO A 283 3.67 -10.53 -7.06
CA PRO A 283 4.77 -10.40 -7.99
C PRO A 283 5.75 -11.51 -7.67
N GLY A 284 6.18 -12.22 -8.69
CA GLY A 284 7.37 -13.03 -8.61
C GLY A 284 8.49 -12.21 -7.96
N MET A 285 9.55 -12.84 -7.51
CA MET A 285 10.70 -12.10 -7.01
C MET A 285 11.14 -11.14 -8.13
N GLY A 286 10.69 -9.87 -8.05
CA GLY A 286 10.87 -8.90 -9.13
C GLY A 286 12.35 -8.59 -9.38
N GLY A 287 12.64 -8.27 -10.62
CA GLY A 287 13.94 -7.89 -11.15
C GLY A 287 14.20 -8.63 -12.44
N ASP A 288 15.00 -8.05 -13.29
CA ASP A 288 15.65 -8.71 -14.41
C ASP A 288 16.80 -9.51 -13.82
N ARG A 289 16.59 -10.83 -13.62
CA ARG A 289 17.54 -11.68 -12.90
C ARG A 289 18.50 -12.41 -13.82
N ASP A 290 18.12 -12.58 -15.08
CA ASP A 290 18.97 -13.15 -16.11
C ASP A 290 19.63 -12.08 -16.98
N ASP A 291 19.42 -10.78 -16.65
CA ASP A 291 20.01 -9.61 -17.30
C ASP A 291 19.68 -9.51 -18.81
N ASP A 292 18.50 -10.03 -19.20
CA ASP A 292 18.03 -9.98 -20.59
C ASP A 292 17.30 -8.66 -20.94
N GLY A 293 17.15 -7.76 -19.98
CA GLY A 293 16.47 -6.47 -20.11
C GLY A 293 14.95 -6.55 -19.98
N VAL A 294 14.42 -7.73 -19.68
CA VAL A 294 13.00 -7.96 -19.39
C VAL A 294 12.85 -8.20 -17.90
N GLN A 295 11.91 -7.52 -17.26
CA GLN A 295 11.62 -7.84 -15.87
C GLN A 295 11.04 -9.26 -15.77
N ASP A 296 11.72 -10.13 -15.05
CA ASP A 296 11.23 -11.45 -14.65
C ASP A 296 10.08 -11.31 -13.68
N ASN A 297 9.00 -10.70 -14.12
CA ASN A 297 7.74 -10.76 -13.42
C ASN A 297 7.25 -12.20 -13.54
N SER A 298 7.78 -13.09 -12.70
CA SER A 298 7.32 -14.44 -12.65
C SER A 298 5.82 -14.40 -12.39
N ALA A 299 5.09 -14.55 -13.46
CA ALA A 299 3.67 -14.77 -13.36
C ALA A 299 3.50 -16.06 -12.56
N SER A 300 2.63 -16.05 -11.55
CA SER A 300 2.10 -17.32 -11.07
C SER A 300 1.56 -18.07 -12.28
N THR A 301 1.81 -19.34 -12.38
CA THR A 301 1.35 -20.21 -13.49
C THR A 301 -0.16 -20.15 -13.62
N TRP A 302 -0.84 -19.90 -12.48
CA TRP A 302 -2.29 -19.74 -12.33
C TRP A 302 -2.56 -18.62 -11.32
N ALA A 303 -3.74 -18.01 -11.45
CA ALA A 303 -4.24 -17.14 -10.40
C ALA A 303 -4.36 -17.92 -9.09
N LEU A 304 -4.10 -17.26 -7.95
CA LEU A 304 -4.38 -17.84 -6.65
C LEU A 304 -5.90 -18.06 -6.52
N VAL A 305 -6.27 -19.21 -5.98
CA VAL A 305 -7.64 -19.47 -5.52
C VAL A 305 -7.72 -19.09 -4.05
N GLU A 306 -8.64 -18.21 -3.71
CA GLU A 306 -8.85 -17.76 -2.33
C GLU A 306 -10.26 -18.02 -1.87
N GLY A 307 -10.40 -18.21 -0.56
CA GLY A 307 -11.68 -18.34 0.09
C GLY A 307 -11.67 -17.81 1.51
N ALA A 308 -12.83 -17.34 1.97
CA ALA A 308 -13.04 -16.97 3.35
C ALA A 308 -14.49 -17.20 3.78
N LEU A 309 -14.68 -17.53 5.06
CA LEU A 309 -15.95 -17.49 5.77
C LEU A 309 -15.83 -16.51 6.91
N VAL A 310 -16.73 -15.54 6.97
CA VAL A 310 -16.75 -14.52 8.01
C VAL A 310 -18.12 -14.52 8.65
N TYR A 311 -18.15 -14.79 9.94
CA TYR A 311 -19.36 -14.66 10.75
C TYR A 311 -19.23 -13.44 11.64
N ASP A 312 -20.24 -12.60 11.65
CA ASP A 312 -20.34 -11.46 12.55
C ASP A 312 -21.69 -11.46 13.26
N ARG A 313 -21.72 -10.95 14.48
CA ARG A 313 -22.92 -10.87 15.30
C ARG A 313 -22.86 -9.68 16.24
N ASP A 314 -24.06 -9.12 16.52
CA ASP A 314 -24.22 -8.12 17.57
C ASP A 314 -23.74 -8.68 18.91
N ALA A 315 -22.94 -7.94 19.64
CA ALA A 315 -22.47 -8.32 20.96
C ALA A 315 -23.57 -8.00 22.00
N PRO A 316 -24.20 -9.01 22.62
CA PRO A 316 -25.34 -8.74 23.54
C PRO A 316 -24.94 -8.07 24.84
N TRP A 317 -23.64 -8.00 25.14
CA TRP A 317 -23.07 -7.31 26.31
C TRP A 317 -22.67 -5.87 26.02
N GLN A 318 -22.77 -5.41 24.75
CA GLN A 318 -22.41 -4.06 24.33
C GLN A 318 -23.67 -3.18 24.30
N ASP A 319 -23.64 -2.02 24.95
CA ASP A 319 -24.71 -1.06 24.81
C ASP A 319 -24.62 -0.36 23.45
N LYS A 320 -25.65 -0.51 22.64
CA LYS A 320 -25.73 0.12 21.33
C LYS A 320 -25.87 1.65 21.38
N ASN A 321 -26.19 2.20 22.55
CA ASN A 321 -26.48 3.62 22.76
C ASN A 321 -25.25 4.41 23.23
N ASP A 322 -24.16 3.77 23.66
CA ASP A 322 -23.00 4.50 24.16
C ASP A 322 -22.09 5.03 23.05
N GLY A 323 -22.38 4.69 21.77
CA GLY A 323 -21.74 5.24 20.56
C GLY A 323 -20.23 4.99 20.45
N LEU A 324 -19.67 4.21 21.37
CA LEU A 324 -18.23 4.10 21.55
C LEU A 324 -17.58 3.03 20.68
N GLN A 325 -18.34 2.01 20.22
CA GLN A 325 -17.81 0.88 19.41
C GLN A 325 -18.87 0.36 18.44
N ASP A 326 -18.43 -0.21 17.31
CA ASP A 326 -19.26 -1.11 16.52
C ASP A 326 -19.59 -2.31 17.39
N GLY A 327 -20.81 -2.40 17.89
CA GLY A 327 -21.26 -3.42 18.83
C GLY A 327 -21.32 -4.85 18.27
N ARG A 328 -20.48 -5.19 17.29
CA ARG A 328 -20.45 -6.52 16.63
C ARG A 328 -19.12 -7.22 16.86
N TRP A 329 -19.16 -8.50 17.17
CA TRP A 329 -17.97 -9.34 17.14
C TRP A 329 -17.88 -10.12 15.82
N LEU A 330 -16.68 -10.41 15.40
CA LEU A 330 -16.37 -11.10 14.16
C LEU A 330 -15.49 -12.31 14.44
N LEU A 331 -15.77 -13.40 13.77
CA LEU A 331 -14.90 -14.57 13.65
C LEU A 331 -14.82 -14.97 12.19
N GLY A 332 -13.61 -15.19 11.69
CA GLY A 332 -13.41 -15.58 10.31
C GLY A 332 -12.30 -16.59 10.13
N ILE A 333 -12.45 -17.40 9.10
CA ILE A 333 -11.42 -18.31 8.59
C ILE A 333 -11.23 -18.03 7.10
N GLY A 334 -10.00 -18.18 6.62
CA GLY A 334 -9.72 -17.97 5.20
C GLY A 334 -8.39 -18.55 4.78
N GLY A 335 -8.08 -18.44 3.51
CA GLY A 335 -6.81 -18.92 2.99
C GLY A 335 -6.69 -18.80 1.49
N GLN A 336 -5.54 -19.21 0.99
CA GLN A 336 -5.19 -19.21 -0.43
C GLN A 336 -4.47 -20.48 -0.84
N TYR A 337 -4.54 -20.78 -2.13
CA TYR A 337 -3.76 -21.83 -2.76
C TYR A 337 -3.43 -21.44 -4.23
N GLY A 338 -2.18 -21.66 -4.62
CA GLY A 338 -1.73 -21.46 -5.99
C GLY A 338 -0.27 -21.86 -6.19
N ASN A 339 0.23 -21.63 -7.38
CA ASN A 339 1.64 -21.89 -7.73
C ASN A 339 2.30 -20.61 -8.23
N ASP A 340 3.52 -20.39 -7.76
CA ASP A 340 4.42 -19.36 -8.28
C ASP A 340 5.55 -20.03 -9.07
N ARG A 341 6.18 -19.27 -9.97
CA ARG A 341 7.42 -19.66 -10.64
C ARG A 341 8.59 -18.88 -10.10
N SER A 342 9.75 -19.51 -10.06
CA SER A 342 11.02 -18.84 -9.82
C SER A 342 12.13 -19.54 -10.58
N HIS A 343 13.12 -18.77 -11.03
CA HIS A 343 14.31 -19.28 -11.71
C HIS A 343 15.20 -20.08 -10.77
N ARG A 344 15.95 -21.03 -11.31
CA ARG A 344 16.94 -21.78 -10.54
C ARG A 344 18.17 -20.91 -10.28
N TYR A 345 18.74 -21.06 -9.09
CA TYR A 345 19.97 -20.38 -8.71
C TYR A 345 21.20 -21.22 -9.08
N THR A 346 22.12 -20.68 -9.88
CA THR A 346 23.36 -21.32 -10.31
C THR A 346 24.59 -20.60 -9.77
N GLU A 347 25.79 -21.11 -10.05
CA GLU A 347 27.04 -20.45 -9.64
C GLU A 347 27.23 -19.06 -10.28
N THR A 348 26.57 -18.80 -11.41
CA THR A 348 26.65 -17.53 -12.15
C THR A 348 25.44 -16.61 -11.91
N GLY A 349 24.53 -17.00 -11.03
CA GLY A 349 23.28 -16.29 -10.74
C GLY A 349 22.05 -17.12 -11.08
N PHE A 350 20.92 -16.49 -11.33
CA PHE A 350 19.70 -17.17 -11.77
C PHE A 350 19.80 -17.52 -13.25
N ASP A 351 19.38 -18.72 -13.63
CA ASP A 351 19.32 -19.17 -15.01
C ASP A 351 17.89 -19.06 -15.58
N GLY A 352 17.74 -19.27 -16.87
CA GLY A 352 16.43 -19.23 -17.54
C GLY A 352 15.54 -20.46 -17.29
N GLN A 353 15.91 -21.38 -16.39
CA GLN A 353 15.07 -22.53 -16.04
C GLN A 353 14.16 -22.20 -14.86
N GLU A 354 12.86 -22.32 -15.07
CA GLU A 354 11.84 -22.06 -14.05
C GLU A 354 11.37 -23.35 -13.38
N ASP A 355 11.18 -23.29 -12.06
CA ASP A 355 10.48 -24.30 -11.30
C ASP A 355 9.18 -23.70 -10.71
N GLU A 356 8.19 -24.55 -10.51
CA GLU A 356 6.94 -24.17 -9.86
C GLU A 356 6.99 -24.45 -8.36
N TYR A 357 6.52 -23.50 -7.56
CA TYR A 357 6.49 -23.53 -6.10
C TYR A 357 5.08 -23.26 -5.60
N LYS A 358 4.63 -24.01 -4.61
CA LYS A 358 3.30 -23.85 -4.04
C LYS A 358 3.26 -22.66 -3.09
N SER A 359 2.30 -21.75 -3.31
CA SER A 359 1.91 -20.74 -2.35
C SER A 359 0.61 -21.15 -1.69
N MET A 360 0.61 -21.38 -0.38
CA MET A 360 -0.60 -21.77 0.34
C MET A 360 -0.59 -21.19 1.75
N MET A 361 -1.76 -20.78 2.22
CA MET A 361 -1.98 -20.21 3.55
C MET A 361 -3.36 -20.61 4.09
N GLY A 362 -3.41 -20.89 5.38
CA GLY A 362 -4.63 -20.93 6.17
C GLY A 362 -4.55 -19.92 7.29
N MET A 363 -5.66 -19.24 7.59
CA MET A 363 -5.73 -18.27 8.68
C MET A 363 -7.05 -18.27 9.42
N ILE A 364 -7.01 -17.80 10.66
CA ILE A 364 -8.15 -17.47 11.50
C ILE A 364 -8.00 -16.05 12.01
N ALA A 365 -9.11 -15.31 12.07
CA ALA A 365 -9.13 -13.95 12.58
C ALA A 365 -10.37 -13.71 13.44
N ALA A 366 -10.23 -12.83 14.44
CA ALA A 366 -11.34 -12.44 15.30
C ALA A 366 -11.23 -10.95 15.67
N SER A 367 -12.40 -10.35 15.93
CA SER A 367 -12.54 -9.02 16.54
C SER A 367 -13.69 -9.08 17.53
N VAL A 368 -13.44 -8.71 18.80
CA VAL A 368 -14.41 -8.80 19.86
C VAL A 368 -14.47 -7.49 20.64
N PRO A 369 -15.57 -6.73 20.56
CA PRO A 369 -15.79 -5.56 21.41
C PRO A 369 -16.16 -6.02 22.84
N ILE A 370 -15.54 -5.40 23.83
CA ILE A 370 -15.80 -5.66 25.27
C ILE A 370 -15.85 -4.30 25.96
N TRP A 371 -17.04 -3.74 26.16
CA TRP A 371 -17.26 -2.39 26.68
C TRP A 371 -16.50 -1.33 25.86
N HIS A 372 -15.53 -0.66 26.48
CA HIS A 372 -14.68 0.34 25.82
C HIS A 372 -13.48 -0.26 25.08
N PHE A 373 -13.29 -1.57 25.17
CA PHE A 373 -12.18 -2.26 24.52
C PHE A 373 -12.62 -2.96 23.24
N THR A 374 -11.70 -3.10 22.30
CA THR A 374 -11.83 -4.00 21.16
C THR A 374 -10.58 -4.87 21.10
N LEU A 375 -10.75 -6.17 21.28
CA LEU A 375 -9.68 -7.15 21.10
C LEU A 375 -9.75 -7.66 19.67
N LYS A 376 -8.67 -7.49 18.90
CA LYS A 376 -8.52 -8.02 17.54
C LYS A 376 -7.30 -8.93 17.47
N GLY A 377 -7.34 -9.87 16.55
CA GLY A 377 -6.18 -10.68 16.26
C GLY A 377 -6.40 -11.62 15.11
N GLN A 378 -5.30 -12.14 14.62
CA GLN A 378 -5.27 -13.20 13.64
C GLN A 378 -4.06 -14.10 13.84
N PHE A 379 -4.17 -15.31 13.35
CA PHE A 379 -3.09 -16.29 13.27
C PHE A 379 -3.12 -16.91 11.88
N TYR A 380 -1.96 -17.16 11.29
CA TYR A 380 -1.84 -17.84 10.02
C TYR A 380 -0.66 -18.83 10.01
N ALA A 381 -0.74 -19.78 9.10
CA ALA A 381 0.35 -20.68 8.78
C ALA A 381 0.34 -20.96 7.27
N GLY A 382 1.52 -21.12 6.68
CA GLY A 382 1.60 -21.37 5.24
C GLY A 382 3.03 -21.55 4.74
N GLN A 383 3.18 -21.44 3.43
CA GLN A 383 4.47 -21.49 2.74
C GLN A 383 4.47 -20.59 1.51
N ASN A 384 5.64 -20.07 1.12
CA ASN A 384 5.83 -19.19 -0.03
C ASN A 384 4.88 -17.97 0.02
N LEU A 385 4.90 -17.23 1.14
CA LEU A 385 3.95 -16.15 1.43
C LEU A 385 4.52 -14.75 1.24
N GLY A 386 5.77 -14.58 0.86
CA GLY A 386 6.37 -13.25 0.65
C GLY A 386 5.62 -12.38 -0.36
N GLY A 387 4.88 -12.99 -1.29
CA GLY A 387 4.01 -12.26 -2.21
C GLY A 387 2.77 -11.63 -1.59
N VAL A 388 2.45 -11.95 -0.34
CA VAL A 388 1.32 -11.42 0.43
C VAL A 388 1.76 -10.77 1.74
N GLN A 389 3.02 -10.34 1.78
CA GLN A 389 3.62 -9.61 2.91
C GLN A 389 3.56 -10.42 4.21
N ALA A 390 4.00 -11.67 4.11
CA ALA A 390 4.10 -12.61 5.21
C ALA A 390 5.36 -13.46 5.08
N GLY A 391 5.78 -14.10 6.15
CA GLY A 391 7.01 -14.88 6.18
C GLY A 391 8.25 -14.03 6.01
N CYS A 392 8.22 -12.81 6.57
CA CYS A 392 9.29 -11.82 6.42
C CYS A 392 9.62 -11.52 4.95
N GLY A 393 8.62 -11.50 4.07
CA GLY A 393 8.79 -11.28 2.64
C GLY A 393 9.45 -12.42 1.87
N GLN A 394 9.81 -13.52 2.53
CA GLN A 394 10.58 -14.63 1.97
C GLN A 394 9.68 -15.65 1.27
N ARG A 395 10.15 -16.24 0.20
CA ARG A 395 9.36 -17.13 -0.67
C ARG A 395 9.99 -18.49 -0.88
N VAL A 396 11.12 -18.54 -1.56
CA VAL A 396 11.84 -19.75 -1.97
C VAL A 396 13.30 -19.60 -1.60
N SER A 397 13.89 -20.59 -0.92
CA SER A 397 15.29 -20.65 -0.55
C SER A 397 16.04 -21.64 -1.44
N TYR A 398 17.30 -21.34 -1.77
CA TYR A 398 18.15 -22.17 -2.59
C TYR A 398 19.39 -22.59 -1.80
N ASN A 399 19.47 -23.87 -1.45
CA ASN A 399 20.57 -24.41 -0.64
C ASN A 399 21.67 -25.07 -1.47
N THR A 400 21.44 -25.22 -2.78
CA THR A 400 22.39 -25.81 -3.74
C THR A 400 22.34 -25.12 -5.08
N PHE A 401 23.50 -24.96 -5.73
CA PHE A 401 23.55 -24.43 -7.09
C PHE A 401 22.91 -25.39 -8.10
N GLY A 402 22.09 -24.87 -9.01
CA GLY A 402 21.41 -25.63 -10.06
C GLY A 402 20.30 -26.57 -9.56
N GLY A 403 20.05 -26.60 -8.24
CA GLY A 403 18.98 -27.38 -7.63
C GLY A 403 17.65 -26.62 -7.62
N ARG A 404 16.55 -27.38 -7.46
CA ARG A 404 15.25 -26.80 -7.13
C ARG A 404 15.33 -26.15 -5.74
N GLY A 405 14.75 -24.94 -5.59
CA GLY A 405 14.58 -24.30 -4.30
C GLY A 405 13.52 -24.99 -3.42
N ASN A 406 13.42 -24.54 -2.19
CA ASN A 406 12.40 -24.98 -1.23
C ASN A 406 11.50 -23.82 -0.85
N GLU A 407 10.19 -24.07 -0.78
CA GLU A 407 9.24 -23.09 -0.29
C GLU A 407 9.51 -22.79 1.20
N VAL A 408 9.69 -21.53 1.56
CA VAL A 408 9.85 -21.11 2.96
C VAL A 408 8.51 -21.23 3.66
N ARG A 409 8.45 -22.08 4.67
CA ARG A 409 7.29 -22.25 5.56
C ARG A 409 7.34 -21.19 6.65
N THR A 410 6.18 -20.72 7.06
CA THR A 410 6.07 -19.69 8.10
C THR A 410 4.80 -19.84 8.92
N ILE A 411 4.86 -19.38 10.15
CA ILE A 411 3.72 -19.08 10.99
C ILE A 411 3.80 -17.62 11.41
N GLY A 412 2.66 -17.02 11.70
CA GLY A 412 2.63 -15.63 12.17
C GLY A 412 1.25 -15.25 12.69
N GLY A 413 1.18 -14.07 13.26
CA GLY A 413 -0.06 -13.53 13.75
C GLY A 413 0.14 -12.30 14.62
N PHE A 414 -0.97 -11.62 14.90
CA PHE A 414 -0.95 -10.47 15.81
C PHE A 414 -2.13 -10.51 16.79
N ILE A 415 -1.97 -9.75 17.86
CA ILE A 415 -3.02 -9.39 18.82
C ILE A 415 -2.98 -7.89 19.03
N ASP A 416 -4.14 -7.25 19.06
CA ASP A 416 -4.34 -5.81 19.17
C ASP A 416 -5.46 -5.53 20.16
N LEU A 417 -5.24 -4.60 21.07
CA LEU A 417 -6.22 -4.13 22.04
C LEU A 417 -6.43 -2.63 21.86
N GLY A 418 -7.55 -2.26 21.26
CA GLY A 418 -8.05 -0.89 21.22
C GLY A 418 -8.81 -0.52 22.49
N TYR A 419 -8.69 0.72 22.94
CA TYR A 419 -9.45 1.29 24.06
C TYR A 419 -9.99 2.68 23.69
N LYS A 420 -11.30 2.84 23.67
CA LYS A 420 -11.95 4.13 23.46
C LYS A 420 -12.36 4.74 24.81
N LEU A 421 -11.61 5.73 25.27
CA LEU A 421 -11.91 6.42 26.54
C LEU A 421 -13.15 7.30 26.41
N ASN A 422 -13.24 8.06 25.32
CA ASN A 422 -14.36 8.95 24.98
C ASN A 422 -14.27 9.34 23.48
N ASP A 423 -15.09 10.31 23.03
CA ASP A 423 -15.08 10.76 21.64
C ASP A 423 -13.81 11.54 21.24
N THR A 424 -13.00 11.95 22.21
CA THR A 424 -11.77 12.72 21.98
C THR A 424 -10.51 11.84 22.06
N TRP A 425 -10.46 10.89 23.01
CA TRP A 425 -9.29 10.07 23.27
C TRP A 425 -9.55 8.61 23.01
N SER A 426 -8.68 7.99 22.22
CA SER A 426 -8.57 6.53 22.09
C SER A 426 -7.11 6.09 22.11
N PHE A 427 -6.90 4.85 22.50
CA PHE A 427 -5.59 4.23 22.65
C PHE A 427 -5.60 2.86 22.00
N ALA A 428 -4.42 2.38 21.57
CA ALA A 428 -4.25 1.01 21.15
C ALA A 428 -2.89 0.48 21.63
N ALA A 429 -2.80 -0.84 21.77
CA ALA A 429 -1.54 -1.53 21.94
C ALA A 429 -1.61 -2.86 21.25
N GLY A 430 -0.55 -3.26 20.57
CA GLY A 430 -0.52 -4.50 19.83
C GLY A 430 0.87 -5.12 19.81
N TRP A 431 0.87 -6.41 19.52
CA TRP A 431 2.07 -7.19 19.26
C TRP A 431 1.79 -8.19 18.15
N GLY A 432 2.76 -8.39 17.25
CA GLY A 432 2.68 -9.37 16.20
C GLY A 432 4.06 -9.86 15.79
N CYS A 433 4.08 -11.04 15.16
CA CYS A 433 5.32 -11.63 14.67
C CYS A 433 5.09 -12.47 13.42
N ASP A 434 6.14 -12.53 12.60
CA ASP A 434 6.36 -13.53 11.56
C ASP A 434 7.56 -14.41 11.94
N ASP A 435 7.36 -15.72 11.84
CA ASP A 435 8.32 -16.74 12.24
C ASP A 435 8.50 -17.76 11.10
N PRO A 436 9.36 -17.45 10.10
CA PRO A 436 9.79 -18.43 9.10
C PRO A 436 10.47 -19.62 9.80
N ILE A 437 10.31 -20.82 9.26
CA ILE A 437 10.98 -22.00 9.82
C ILE A 437 12.49 -21.90 9.54
N ASP A 438 13.30 -21.83 10.58
CA ASP A 438 14.76 -21.61 10.52
C ASP A 438 15.45 -22.51 9.50
N SER A 439 15.13 -23.81 9.50
CA SER A 439 15.74 -24.78 8.57
C SER A 439 15.46 -24.51 7.09
N ASP A 440 14.43 -23.73 6.78
CA ASP A 440 14.11 -23.35 5.41
C ASP A 440 14.89 -22.09 4.97
N VAL A 441 15.43 -21.33 5.93
CA VAL A 441 16.13 -20.04 5.73
C VAL A 441 17.65 -20.18 5.94
N GLU A 442 18.06 -20.88 7.00
CA GLU A 442 19.47 -21.08 7.32
C GLU A 442 20.23 -21.85 6.23
N GLY A 443 21.44 -21.38 5.93
CA GLY A 443 22.28 -22.00 4.89
C GLY A 443 21.82 -21.75 3.48
N SER A 444 20.82 -20.92 3.24
CA SER A 444 20.41 -20.53 1.89
C SER A 444 21.47 -19.71 1.20
N LEU A 445 21.75 -20.06 -0.06
CA LEU A 445 22.70 -19.35 -0.93
C LEU A 445 22.05 -18.12 -1.58
N ALA A 446 20.74 -18.17 -1.83
CA ALA A 446 19.97 -17.11 -2.48
C ALA A 446 18.46 -17.29 -2.24
N GLY A 447 17.69 -16.31 -2.71
CA GLY A 447 16.23 -16.35 -2.74
C GLY A 447 15.54 -15.90 -1.46
N VAL A 448 16.28 -15.71 -0.37
CA VAL A 448 15.78 -15.21 0.91
C VAL A 448 16.72 -14.17 1.51
N ASP A 449 16.16 -13.27 2.29
CA ASP A 449 16.93 -12.24 3.00
C ASP A 449 17.56 -12.76 4.30
N GLY A 450 17.31 -14.03 4.63
CA GLY A 450 17.84 -14.72 5.79
C GLY A 450 17.25 -14.20 7.09
N ILE A 451 16.01 -13.72 7.07
CA ILE A 451 15.29 -13.30 8.28
C ILE A 451 14.70 -14.55 8.91
N LEU A 452 15.08 -14.82 10.15
CA LEU A 452 14.61 -15.97 10.93
C LEU A 452 13.36 -15.63 11.73
N TYR A 453 13.24 -14.37 12.16
CA TYR A 453 12.14 -13.91 12.98
C TYR A 453 12.00 -12.39 12.87
N ASN A 454 10.75 -11.91 12.87
CA ASN A 454 10.47 -10.48 12.91
C ASN A 454 9.27 -10.22 13.82
N ASP A 455 9.40 -9.33 14.78
CA ASP A 455 8.30 -8.92 15.61
C ASP A 455 8.21 -7.40 15.79
N ARG A 456 7.01 -6.98 16.15
CA ARG A 456 6.72 -5.59 16.46
C ARG A 456 5.76 -5.53 17.65
N PHE A 457 6.06 -4.62 18.55
CA PHE A 457 5.17 -4.15 19.61
C PHE A 457 4.93 -2.67 19.44
N TYR A 458 3.69 -2.20 19.62
CA TYR A 458 3.36 -0.78 19.58
C TYR A 458 2.39 -0.37 20.68
N ILE A 459 2.40 0.93 21.01
CA ILE A 459 1.40 1.63 21.83
C ILE A 459 1.08 2.95 21.18
N ASP A 460 -0.23 3.21 21.00
CA ASP A 460 -0.79 4.38 20.34
C ASP A 460 -1.66 5.20 21.24
N ALA A 461 -1.65 6.50 20.99
CA ALA A 461 -2.61 7.46 21.53
C ALA A 461 -3.17 8.33 20.39
N PHE A 462 -4.49 8.40 20.29
CA PHE A 462 -5.18 9.24 19.33
C PHE A 462 -5.94 10.35 20.02
N TYR A 463 -5.88 11.54 19.45
CA TYR A 463 -6.60 12.71 19.93
C TYR A 463 -7.43 13.32 18.79
N GLN A 464 -8.77 13.19 18.89
CA GLN A 464 -9.72 13.76 17.94
C GLN A 464 -9.98 15.21 18.30
N ILE A 465 -9.52 16.15 17.45
CA ILE A 465 -9.70 17.60 17.65
C ILE A 465 -11.06 18.04 17.11
N THR A 466 -11.39 17.62 15.90
CA THR A 466 -12.70 17.85 15.26
C THR A 466 -13.14 16.55 14.57
N SER A 467 -14.34 16.51 14.00
CA SER A 467 -14.80 15.36 13.23
C SER A 467 -13.85 14.97 12.05
N ASN A 468 -13.05 15.92 11.59
CA ASN A 468 -12.20 15.79 10.41
C ASN A 468 -10.70 15.87 10.71
N PHE A 469 -10.29 16.24 11.95
CA PHE A 469 -8.89 16.43 12.28
C PHE A 469 -8.51 15.63 13.54
N LYS A 470 -7.53 14.75 13.38
CA LYS A 470 -7.05 13.82 14.40
C LYS A 470 -5.52 13.86 14.47
N LEU A 471 -4.98 13.78 15.68
CA LEU A 471 -3.57 13.56 15.95
C LEU A 471 -3.34 12.13 16.42
N GLY A 472 -2.18 11.59 16.13
CA GLY A 472 -1.71 10.29 16.59
C GLY A 472 -0.30 10.39 17.13
N LEU A 473 0.02 9.63 18.16
CA LEU A 473 1.37 9.42 18.69
C LEU A 473 1.55 7.93 18.93
N GLU A 474 2.60 7.36 18.36
CA GLU A 474 2.97 5.96 18.47
C GLU A 474 4.36 5.83 19.08
N TYR A 475 4.53 4.86 19.94
CA TYR A 475 5.81 4.25 20.26
C TYR A 475 5.78 2.79 19.79
N ALA A 476 6.75 2.40 18.97
CA ALA A 476 6.92 1.02 18.53
C ALA A 476 8.34 0.51 18.82
N ARG A 477 8.45 -0.78 19.14
CA ARG A 477 9.70 -1.52 19.19
C ARG A 477 9.65 -2.63 18.15
N LEU A 478 10.64 -2.62 17.28
CA LEU A 478 10.82 -3.61 16.22
C LEU A 478 12.03 -4.47 16.55
N MET A 479 11.96 -5.76 16.27
CA MET A 479 13.08 -6.70 16.36
C MET A 479 13.11 -7.59 15.13
N THR A 480 14.28 -7.70 14.49
CA THR A 480 14.50 -8.60 13.36
C THR A 480 15.72 -9.46 13.61
N SER A 481 15.56 -10.78 13.57
CA SER A 481 16.62 -11.78 13.72
C SER A 481 17.07 -12.29 12.36
N TYR A 482 18.37 -12.34 12.13
CA TYR A 482 18.98 -12.75 10.87
C TYR A 482 19.88 -13.96 11.04
N ALA A 483 19.82 -14.89 10.10
CA ALA A 483 20.78 -15.97 9.93
C ALA A 483 22.16 -15.41 9.56
N GLU A 484 23.22 -16.09 10.00
CA GLU A 484 24.57 -15.82 9.52
C GLU A 484 24.69 -16.25 8.04
N ALA A 485 25.18 -15.36 7.21
CA ALA A 485 25.39 -15.62 5.79
C ALA A 485 26.69 -14.97 5.31
N SER A 486 27.20 -15.40 4.13
CA SER A 486 28.39 -14.79 3.53
C SER A 486 28.21 -13.27 3.38
N GLY A 487 29.06 -12.51 4.06
CA GLY A 487 29.04 -11.03 4.04
C GLY A 487 28.03 -10.36 4.99
N ARG A 488 27.21 -11.13 5.73
CA ARG A 488 26.25 -10.61 6.70
C ARG A 488 26.45 -11.32 8.05
N ALA A 489 26.60 -10.54 9.13
CA ALA A 489 26.58 -11.08 10.47
C ALA A 489 25.16 -11.45 10.85
N GLY A 490 24.94 -12.68 11.30
CA GLY A 490 23.69 -13.08 11.94
C GLY A 490 23.50 -12.39 13.29
N GLY A 491 22.30 -12.49 13.83
CA GLY A 491 21.95 -12.00 15.16
C GLY A 491 20.69 -11.13 15.20
N ASP A 492 20.37 -10.66 16.39
CA ASP A 492 19.18 -9.88 16.68
C ASP A 492 19.47 -8.38 16.57
N TYR A 493 18.60 -7.67 15.88
CA TYR A 493 18.66 -6.23 15.69
C TYR A 493 17.33 -5.63 16.12
N ASP A 494 17.37 -4.69 17.05
CA ASP A 494 16.22 -4.01 17.60
C ASP A 494 16.27 -2.51 17.35
N ALA A 495 15.11 -1.89 17.18
CA ALA A 495 14.95 -0.44 17.06
C ALA A 495 13.74 0.02 17.86
N ASP A 496 13.90 1.17 18.52
CA ASP A 496 12.77 1.93 19.05
C ASP A 496 12.38 2.99 18.02
N ARG A 497 11.08 3.15 17.78
CA ARG A 497 10.49 4.09 16.82
C ARG A 497 9.44 4.94 17.53
N VAL A 498 9.43 6.22 17.24
CA VAL A 498 8.39 7.15 17.70
C VAL A 498 7.85 7.85 16.46
N GLN A 499 6.53 7.82 16.28
CA GLN A 499 5.83 8.48 15.19
C GLN A 499 4.79 9.45 15.73
N PHE A 500 4.78 10.66 15.19
CA PHE A 500 3.69 11.61 15.31
C PHE A 500 2.98 11.69 13.96
N SER A 501 1.65 11.66 13.96
CA SER A 501 0.84 11.80 12.74
C SER A 501 -0.30 12.78 12.94
N ALA A 502 -0.57 13.60 11.93
CA ALA A 502 -1.70 14.51 11.89
C ALA A 502 -2.55 14.19 10.66
N TYR A 503 -3.82 13.83 10.88
CA TYR A 503 -4.75 13.42 9.83
C TYR A 503 -5.83 14.46 9.61
N TYR A 504 -6.11 14.75 8.35
CA TYR A 504 -7.25 15.57 7.94
C TYR A 504 -8.12 14.80 6.96
N ASP A 505 -9.29 14.35 7.42
CA ASP A 505 -10.30 13.62 6.64
C ASP A 505 -11.20 14.59 5.87
N PHE A 506 -11.58 14.27 4.62
CA PHE A 506 -12.51 15.04 3.80
C PHE A 506 -13.46 14.17 2.97
#